data_43ffeaf5260eb17f6eefff4ce7af60b8
#
_entry.id   43ffeaf5260eb17f6eefff4ce7af60b8
#
_cell.length_a   1.000
_cell.length_b   1.000
_cell.length_c   1.000
_cell.angle_alpha   90.00
_cell.angle_beta   90.00
_cell.angle_gamma   90.00
#
_symmetry.space_group_name_H-M   'P 1'
#
loop_
_entity.id
_entity.type
_entity.pdbx_description
1 polymer ?
#
loop_
_entity_poly.entity_id
_entity_poly.type
_entity_poly.pdbx_seq_one_letter_code
_entity_poly.pdbx_strand_id
1 'polypeptide(L)'
;MSADEKTINTFATRVRQLMLEFGKLKQENAELYEMVDGRDAQIKALQEKLSQAEHDYNSLKMAKMMTISDADMEATQKRVAKLIRDVNKCITLLSNQ
;
A
#
# COMPACT_ATOMS: atom_id res chain seq x y z
N MET A 1 -68.57 -16.66 0.45
CA MET A 1 -67.40 -17.38 0.99
C MET A 1 -67.58 -17.61 2.47
N SER A 2 -67.27 -18.82 2.90
CA SER A 2 -67.25 -19.11 4.32
C SER A 2 -66.01 -18.43 5.00
N ALA A 3 -66.08 -18.30 6.32
CA ALA A 3 -64.98 -17.76 7.08
C ALA A 3 -63.70 -18.57 6.93
N ASP A 4 -63.81 -19.90 6.77
CA ASP A 4 -62.70 -20.80 6.57
C ASP A 4 -62.01 -20.59 5.21
N GLU A 5 -62.80 -20.35 4.17
CA GLU A 5 -62.25 -20.04 2.84
C GLU A 5 -61.50 -18.72 2.81
N LYS A 6 -62.03 -17.69 3.49
CA LYS A 6 -61.33 -16.40 3.66
C LYS A 6 -60.03 -16.56 4.41
N THR A 7 -60.01 -17.36 5.46
CA THR A 7 -58.80 -17.62 6.25
C THR A 7 -57.74 -18.34 5.41
N ILE A 8 -58.16 -19.34 4.63
CA ILE A 8 -57.26 -20.09 3.75
C ILE A 8 -56.69 -19.16 2.67
N ASN A 9 -57.52 -18.31 2.04
CA ASN A 9 -57.08 -17.37 1.01
C ASN A 9 -56.12 -16.33 1.56
N THR A 10 -56.39 -15.82 2.76
CA THR A 10 -55.49 -14.85 3.44
C THR A 10 -54.15 -15.52 3.75
N PHE A 11 -54.17 -16.72 4.27
CA PHE A 11 -52.99 -17.51 4.54
C PHE A 11 -52.14 -17.76 3.27
N ALA A 12 -52.81 -18.20 2.20
CA ALA A 12 -52.15 -18.44 0.91
C ALA A 12 -51.51 -17.16 0.35
N THR A 13 -52.19 -16.02 0.46
CA THR A 13 -51.63 -14.72 0.02
C THR A 13 -50.40 -14.34 0.82
N ARG A 14 -50.45 -14.51 2.14
CA ARG A 14 -49.30 -14.20 3.01
C ARG A 14 -48.10 -15.09 2.72
N VAL A 15 -48.37 -16.38 2.47
CA VAL A 15 -47.28 -17.33 2.09
C VAL A 15 -46.63 -16.90 0.77
N ARG A 16 -47.43 -16.52 -0.23
CA ARG A 16 -46.91 -16.03 -1.51
C ARG A 16 -46.04 -14.77 -1.35
N GLN A 17 -46.54 -13.81 -0.53
CA GLN A 17 -45.78 -12.58 -0.24
C GLN A 17 -44.45 -12.91 0.44
N LEU A 18 -44.46 -13.83 1.41
CA LEU A 18 -43.28 -14.27 2.11
C LEU A 18 -42.29 -14.92 1.15
N MET A 19 -42.76 -15.76 0.23
CA MET A 19 -41.91 -16.36 -0.79
C MET A 19 -41.28 -15.34 -1.73
N LEU A 20 -42.03 -14.30 -2.12
CA LEU A 20 -41.53 -13.21 -2.95
C LEU A 20 -40.45 -12.39 -2.20
N GLU A 21 -40.68 -12.07 -0.94
CA GLU A 21 -39.71 -11.37 -0.11
C GLU A 21 -38.47 -12.19 0.12
N PHE A 22 -38.64 -13.49 0.35
CA PHE A 22 -37.50 -14.42 0.47
C PHE A 22 -36.65 -14.43 -0.79
N GLY A 23 -37.31 -14.48 -1.96
CA GLY A 23 -36.62 -14.43 -3.24
C GLY A 23 -35.84 -13.13 -3.45
N LYS A 24 -36.43 -11.98 -3.07
CA LYS A 24 -35.76 -10.67 -3.11
C LYS A 24 -34.54 -10.65 -2.21
N LEU A 25 -34.70 -11.08 -0.96
CA LEU A 25 -33.60 -11.10 0.02
C LEU A 25 -32.47 -12.02 -0.43
N LYS A 26 -32.81 -13.14 -1.02
CA LYS A 26 -31.83 -14.07 -1.57
C LYS A 26 -31.02 -13.43 -2.70
N GLN A 27 -31.70 -12.70 -3.57
CA GLN A 27 -31.04 -12.00 -4.68
C GLN A 27 -30.17 -10.85 -4.17
N GLU A 28 -30.70 -10.03 -3.27
CA GLU A 28 -29.94 -8.93 -2.64
C GLU A 28 -28.71 -9.46 -1.91
N ASN A 29 -28.84 -10.59 -1.23
CA ASN A 29 -27.75 -11.25 -0.54
C ASN A 29 -26.66 -11.69 -1.53
N ALA A 30 -27.04 -12.29 -2.64
CA ALA A 30 -26.10 -12.67 -3.69
C ALA A 30 -25.36 -11.47 -4.29
N GLU A 31 -26.09 -10.39 -4.55
CA GLU A 31 -25.51 -9.13 -5.05
C GLU A 31 -24.53 -8.51 -4.05
N LEU A 32 -24.87 -8.53 -2.76
CA LEU A 32 -24.00 -8.02 -1.69
C LEU A 32 -22.72 -8.84 -1.56
N TYR A 33 -22.81 -10.15 -1.65
CA TYR A 33 -21.63 -11.01 -1.65
C TYR A 33 -20.72 -10.72 -2.83
N GLU A 34 -21.28 -10.51 -4.01
CA GLU A 34 -20.52 -10.14 -5.20
C GLU A 34 -19.82 -8.79 -5.04
N MET A 35 -20.51 -7.81 -4.43
CA MET A 35 -19.93 -6.51 -4.13
C MET A 35 -18.80 -6.61 -3.10
N VAL A 36 -18.96 -7.43 -2.06
CA VAL A 36 -17.93 -7.67 -1.05
C VAL A 36 -16.70 -8.31 -1.68
N ASP A 37 -16.89 -9.33 -2.53
CA ASP A 37 -15.77 -9.96 -3.22
C ASP A 37 -15.02 -8.99 -4.12
N GLY A 38 -15.75 -8.13 -4.83
CA GLY A 38 -15.14 -7.07 -5.64
C GLY A 38 -14.34 -6.06 -4.83
N ARG A 39 -14.87 -5.66 -3.69
CA ARG A 39 -14.17 -4.74 -2.78
C ARG A 39 -12.96 -5.38 -2.11
N ASP A 40 -13.06 -6.65 -1.75
CA ASP A 40 -11.93 -7.39 -1.20
C ASP A 40 -10.78 -7.48 -2.20
N ALA A 41 -11.10 -7.70 -3.47
CA ALA A 41 -10.12 -7.69 -4.55
C ALA A 41 -9.46 -6.31 -4.72
N GLN A 42 -10.25 -5.23 -4.62
CA GLN A 42 -9.73 -3.85 -4.67
C GLN A 42 -8.83 -3.54 -3.49
N ILE A 43 -9.21 -3.96 -2.29
CA ILE A 43 -8.40 -3.78 -1.07
C ILE A 43 -7.07 -4.49 -1.23
N LYS A 44 -7.08 -5.72 -1.69
CA LYS A 44 -5.86 -6.50 -1.93
C LYS A 44 -4.95 -5.82 -2.95
N ALA A 45 -5.51 -5.34 -4.05
CA ALA A 45 -4.75 -4.61 -5.07
C ALA A 45 -4.14 -3.32 -4.51
N LEU A 46 -4.90 -2.57 -3.69
CA LEU A 46 -4.39 -1.36 -3.04
C LEU A 46 -3.31 -1.66 -2.02
N GLN A 47 -3.43 -2.73 -1.25
CA GLN A 47 -2.41 -3.17 -0.32
C GLN A 47 -1.11 -3.54 -1.04
N GLU A 48 -1.19 -4.22 -2.17
CA GLU A 48 -0.03 -4.55 -2.99
C GLU A 48 0.65 -3.29 -3.54
N LYS A 49 -0.14 -2.31 -4.03
CA LYS A 49 0.39 -1.02 -4.49
C LYS A 49 1.07 -0.24 -3.38
N LEU A 50 0.47 -0.23 -2.19
CA LEU A 50 1.03 0.44 -1.03
C LEU A 50 2.37 -0.20 -0.62
N SER A 51 2.41 -1.52 -0.55
CA SER A 51 3.63 -2.26 -0.24
C SER A 51 4.74 -1.97 -1.25
N GLN A 52 4.41 -1.93 -2.53
CA GLN A 52 5.37 -1.60 -3.59
C GLN A 52 5.86 -0.15 -3.47
N ALA A 53 4.96 0.79 -3.19
CA ALA A 53 5.32 2.20 -3.00
C ALA A 53 6.23 2.39 -1.78
N GLU A 54 5.98 1.70 -0.69
CA GLU A 54 6.84 1.71 0.49
C GLU A 54 8.23 1.15 0.19
N HIS A 55 8.28 0.05 -0.55
CA HIS A 55 9.54 -0.53 -0.99
C HIS A 55 10.33 0.43 -1.87
N ASP A 56 9.67 1.05 -2.84
CA ASP A 56 10.29 2.03 -3.75
C ASP A 56 10.80 3.26 -2.98
N TYR A 57 10.01 3.75 -2.02
CA TYR A 57 10.40 4.85 -1.17
C TYR A 57 11.65 4.53 -0.34
N ASN A 58 11.67 3.36 0.30
CA ASN A 58 12.81 2.93 1.10
C ASN A 58 14.06 2.73 0.23
N SER A 59 13.90 2.17 -0.96
CA SER A 59 15.01 1.99 -1.91
C SER A 59 15.58 3.34 -2.36
N LEU A 60 14.70 4.30 -2.66
CA LEU A 60 15.11 5.65 -3.05
C LEU A 60 15.81 6.39 -1.90
N LYS A 61 15.29 6.24 -0.69
CA LYS A 61 15.88 6.83 0.52
C LYS A 61 17.27 6.26 0.78
N MET A 62 17.46 4.96 0.65
CA MET A 62 18.77 4.32 0.79
C MET A 62 19.74 4.78 -0.29
N ALA A 63 19.31 4.86 -1.54
CA ALA A 63 20.13 5.35 -2.64
C ALA A 63 20.59 6.79 -2.39
N LYS A 64 19.71 7.66 -1.90
CA LYS A 64 20.03 9.04 -1.54
C LYS A 64 21.05 9.11 -0.40
N MET A 65 20.88 8.28 0.63
CA MET A 65 21.84 8.20 1.74
C MET A 65 23.22 7.74 1.27
N MET A 66 23.29 6.76 0.40
CA MET A 66 24.56 6.28 -0.17
C MET A 66 25.23 7.37 -1.01
N THR A 67 24.49 8.12 -1.79
CA THR A 67 25.02 9.23 -2.58
C THR A 67 25.61 10.33 -1.70
N ILE A 68 24.94 10.68 -0.60
CA ILE A 68 25.43 11.66 0.37
C ILE A 68 26.71 11.15 1.05
N SER A 69 26.73 9.88 1.44
CA SER A 69 27.87 9.22 2.06
C SER A 69 29.09 9.20 1.15
N ASP A 70 28.90 8.87 -0.14
CA ASP A 70 29.97 8.87 -1.15
C ASP A 70 30.53 10.27 -1.39
N ALA A 71 29.66 11.30 -1.43
CA ALA A 71 30.08 12.70 -1.58
C ALA A 71 30.93 13.16 -0.38
N ASP A 72 30.55 12.80 0.84
CA ASP A 72 31.30 13.10 2.05
C ASP A 72 32.67 12.39 2.07
N MET A 73 32.71 11.15 1.64
CA MET A 73 33.95 10.38 1.53
C MET A 73 34.91 11.01 0.53
N GLU A 74 34.41 11.42 -0.65
CA GLU A 74 35.20 12.09 -1.67
C GLU A 74 35.75 13.43 -1.17
N ALA A 75 34.93 14.23 -0.48
CA ALA A 75 35.37 15.50 0.11
C ALA A 75 36.46 15.26 1.15
N THR A 76 36.34 14.24 1.99
CA THR A 76 37.35 13.85 3.00
C THR A 76 38.64 13.42 2.35
N GLN A 77 38.58 12.61 1.30
CA GLN A 77 39.77 12.17 0.53
C GLN A 77 40.52 13.35 -0.07
N LYS A 78 39.80 14.35 -0.61
CA LYS A 78 40.41 15.56 -1.17
C LYS A 78 41.13 16.40 -0.09
N ARG A 79 40.55 16.52 1.10
CA ARG A 79 41.16 17.23 2.24
C ARG A 79 42.44 16.54 2.70
N VAL A 80 42.42 15.22 2.83
CA VAL A 80 43.62 14.45 3.22
C VAL A 80 44.73 14.61 2.20
N ALA A 81 44.40 14.50 0.91
CA ALA A 81 45.37 14.67 -0.18
C ALA A 81 46.01 16.08 -0.14
N LYS A 82 45.23 17.11 0.14
CA LYS A 82 45.74 18.50 0.29
C LYS A 82 46.67 18.61 1.48
N LEU A 83 46.32 18.03 2.63
CA LEU A 83 47.17 18.04 3.82
C LEU A 83 48.50 17.36 3.56
N ILE A 84 48.51 16.23 2.88
CA ILE A 84 49.75 15.52 2.52
C ILE A 84 50.65 16.39 1.63
N ARG A 85 50.09 17.07 0.62
CA ARG A 85 50.81 17.98 -0.24
C ARG A 85 51.41 19.14 0.54
N ASP A 86 50.64 19.75 1.46
CA ASP A 86 51.09 20.87 2.25
C ASP A 86 52.24 20.46 3.20
N VAL A 87 52.14 19.30 3.82
CA VAL A 87 53.20 18.74 4.68
C VAL A 87 54.46 18.48 3.86
N ASN A 88 54.34 17.88 2.67
CA ASN A 88 55.48 17.64 1.80
C ASN A 88 56.18 18.93 1.35
N LYS A 89 55.43 19.99 1.08
CA LYS A 89 55.97 21.31 0.78
C LYS A 89 56.75 21.86 1.95
N CYS A 90 56.24 21.76 3.17
CA CYS A 90 56.94 22.20 4.37
C CYS A 90 58.24 21.45 4.58
N ILE A 91 58.27 20.14 4.39
CA ILE A 91 59.46 19.30 4.50
C ILE A 91 60.50 19.72 3.46
N THR A 92 60.10 19.95 2.22
CA THR A 92 61.00 20.40 1.16
C THR A 92 61.62 21.74 1.46
N LEU A 93 60.83 22.70 1.96
CA LEU A 93 61.33 24.02 2.36
C LEU A 93 62.34 23.93 3.49
N LEU A 94 62.09 23.10 4.49
CA LEU A 94 63.03 22.90 5.61
C LEU A 94 64.32 22.22 5.17
N SER A 95 64.22 21.29 4.20
CA SER A 95 65.43 20.58 3.71
C SER A 95 66.34 21.46 2.86
N ASN A 96 65.81 22.53 2.28
CA ASN A 96 66.57 23.44 1.41
C ASN A 96 67.16 24.63 2.17
N GLN A 97 66.90 24.68 3.46
CA GLN A 97 67.55 25.64 4.34
C GLN A 97 68.87 25.06 4.88
#